data_b91f13dc8b5bf0168897e9eb47dd33ee
#
_entry.id   b91f13dc8b5bf0168897e9eb47dd33ee
#
_cell.length_a   1.000
_cell.length_b   1.000
_cell.length_c   1.000
_cell.angle_alpha   90.00
_cell.angle_beta   90.00
_cell.angle_gamma   90.00
#
_symmetry.space_group_name_H-M   'P 1'
#
loop_
_entity.id
_entity.type
_entity.pdbx_description
1 polymer ?
#
loop_
_entity_poly.entity_id
_entity_poly.type
_entity_poly.pdbx_seq_one_letter_code
_entity_poly.pdbx_strand_id
1 'polypeptide(L)'
;TLYEQSLIRWSQVFIGDLSDSMTSKAYAQALYQTAVADGTFLPLLIRLEHVIEHNVAIPRLIESKRMFIRQVEVVAEPTSTSLKLSKAQASELVKTMGVLLIGATQADQGPSLDNEALPEDVQNLIASFSSEPFFIKNAVRIIEGIRAETTPDI
;
A
#
# COMPACT_ATOMS: atom_id res chain seq x y z
N THR A 1 -7.54 -18.88 -3.46
CA THR A 1 -6.08 -18.97 -3.60
C THR A 1 -5.37 -18.44 -2.35
N LEU A 2 -4.10 -18.75 -2.20
CA LEU A 2 -3.28 -18.27 -1.07
C LEU A 2 -3.19 -16.74 -1.07
N TYR A 3 -3.10 -16.14 -2.24
CA TYR A 3 -3.09 -14.69 -2.39
C TYR A 3 -4.39 -14.05 -1.89
N GLU A 4 -5.52 -14.58 -2.32
CA GLU A 4 -6.84 -14.07 -1.90
C GLU A 4 -7.02 -14.16 -0.39
N GLN A 5 -6.64 -15.27 0.20
CA GLN A 5 -6.70 -15.46 1.65
C GLN A 5 -5.80 -14.47 2.39
N SER A 6 -4.60 -14.23 1.87
CA SER A 6 -3.66 -13.29 2.45
C SER A 6 -4.17 -11.85 2.38
N LEU A 7 -4.76 -11.46 1.25
CA LEU A 7 -5.35 -10.13 1.06
C LEU A 7 -6.54 -9.90 2.00
N ILE A 8 -7.42 -10.87 2.12
CA ILE A 8 -8.58 -10.80 3.02
C ILE A 8 -8.12 -10.70 4.48
N ARG A 9 -7.16 -11.52 4.88
CA ARG A 9 -6.63 -11.50 6.24
C ARG A 9 -5.98 -10.16 6.58
N TRP A 10 -5.13 -9.64 5.70
CA TRP A 10 -4.53 -8.33 5.90
C TRP A 10 -5.60 -7.24 6.00
N SER A 11 -6.58 -7.24 5.10
CA SER A 11 -7.68 -6.26 5.11
C SER A 11 -8.39 -6.23 6.46
N GLN A 12 -8.69 -7.40 7.03
CA GLN A 12 -9.36 -7.51 8.33
C GLN A 12 -8.50 -6.93 9.46
N VAL A 13 -7.21 -7.23 9.46
CA VAL A 13 -6.28 -6.71 10.48
C VAL A 13 -6.14 -5.20 10.36
N PHE A 14 -5.96 -4.70 9.15
CA PHE A 14 -5.83 -3.27 8.91
C PHE A 14 -7.09 -2.50 9.32
N ILE A 15 -8.27 -2.98 8.91
CA ILE A 15 -9.56 -2.37 9.27
C ILE A 15 -9.72 -2.34 10.80
N GLY A 16 -9.30 -3.40 11.49
CA GLY A 16 -9.34 -3.45 12.95
C GLY A 16 -8.49 -2.38 13.64
N ASP A 17 -7.45 -1.89 12.97
CA ASP A 17 -6.56 -0.84 13.48
C ASP A 17 -7.07 0.57 13.16
N LEU A 18 -8.12 0.72 12.35
CA LEU A 18 -8.66 2.02 12.01
C LEU A 18 -9.64 2.52 13.07
N SER A 19 -9.59 3.80 13.35
CA SER A 19 -10.55 4.51 14.19
C SER A 19 -11.39 5.47 13.35
N ASP A 20 -12.50 5.96 13.92
CA ASP A 20 -13.43 6.84 13.20
C ASP A 20 -12.82 8.20 12.80
N SER A 21 -11.70 8.56 13.41
CA SER A 21 -10.97 9.78 13.07
C SER A 21 -9.48 9.53 13.28
N MET A 22 -8.70 9.70 12.22
CA MET A 22 -7.25 9.48 12.24
C MET A 22 -6.52 10.60 11.53
N THR A 23 -5.28 10.84 11.96
CA THR A 23 -4.36 11.68 11.20
C THR A 23 -3.85 10.87 9.98
N SER A 24 -3.41 11.59 8.96
CA SER A 24 -2.78 10.97 7.79
C SER A 24 -1.60 10.09 8.18
N LYS A 25 -0.80 10.57 9.13
CA LYS A 25 0.37 9.83 9.63
C LYS A 25 -0.02 8.53 10.34
N ALA A 26 -1.01 8.59 11.22
CA ALA A 26 -1.49 7.40 11.94
C ALA A 26 -2.04 6.34 10.97
N TYR A 27 -2.80 6.78 9.97
CA TYR A 27 -3.30 5.89 8.92
C TYR A 27 -2.16 5.23 8.14
N ALA A 28 -1.19 6.03 7.69
CA ALA A 28 -0.03 5.53 6.94
C ALA A 28 0.80 4.54 7.76
N GLN A 29 1.01 4.83 9.05
CA GLN A 29 1.73 3.93 9.96
C GLN A 29 0.99 2.60 10.15
N ALA A 30 -0.31 2.63 10.36
CA ALA A 30 -1.12 1.42 10.52
C ALA A 30 -1.08 0.56 9.25
N LEU A 31 -1.18 1.18 8.07
CA LEU A 31 -1.13 0.47 6.81
C LEU A 31 0.23 -0.19 6.60
N TYR A 32 1.31 0.53 6.80
CA TYR A 32 2.66 -0.01 6.64
C TYR A 32 2.92 -1.14 7.63
N GLN A 33 2.66 -0.93 8.91
CA GLN A 33 2.96 -1.90 9.97
C GLN A 33 2.17 -3.20 9.80
N THR A 34 0.88 -3.12 9.45
CA THR A 34 0.07 -4.32 9.23
C THR A 34 0.52 -5.08 7.98
N ALA A 35 0.91 -4.38 6.93
CA ALA A 35 1.36 -4.99 5.69
C ALA A 35 2.68 -5.74 5.86
N VAL A 36 3.66 -5.15 6.57
CA VAL A 36 4.97 -5.80 6.77
C VAL A 36 4.94 -6.86 7.87
N ALA A 37 4.01 -6.77 8.81
CA ALA A 37 3.86 -7.77 9.87
C ALA A 37 3.35 -9.11 9.33
N ASP A 38 2.58 -9.11 8.25
CA ASP A 38 2.13 -10.34 7.59
C ASP A 38 3.22 -10.81 6.61
N GLY A 39 3.94 -11.85 7.01
CA GLY A 39 5.07 -12.38 6.23
C GLY A 39 4.70 -12.92 4.84
N THR A 40 3.41 -13.10 4.54
CA THR A 40 2.95 -13.62 3.25
C THR A 40 2.32 -12.55 2.36
N PHE A 41 1.82 -11.47 2.92
CA PHE A 41 1.02 -10.49 2.18
C PHE A 41 1.84 -9.75 1.10
N LEU A 42 2.89 -9.05 1.50
CA LEU A 42 3.71 -8.28 0.55
C LEU A 42 4.40 -9.15 -0.49
N PRO A 43 5.07 -10.26 -0.13
CA PRO A 43 5.68 -11.13 -1.14
C PRO A 43 4.67 -11.67 -2.16
N LEU A 44 3.47 -12.01 -1.75
CA LEU A 44 2.43 -12.50 -2.66
C LEU A 44 1.89 -11.38 -3.54
N LEU A 45 1.69 -10.18 -2.99
CA LEU A 45 1.24 -9.01 -3.75
C LEU A 45 2.24 -8.65 -4.85
N ILE A 46 3.52 -8.64 -4.53
CA ILE A 46 4.60 -8.35 -5.48
C ILE A 46 4.65 -9.44 -6.57
N ARG A 47 4.57 -10.69 -6.19
CA ARG A 47 4.61 -11.81 -7.15
C ARG A 47 3.40 -11.83 -8.09
N LEU A 48 2.24 -11.47 -7.60
CA LEU A 48 1.04 -11.39 -8.42
C LEU A 48 1.21 -10.38 -9.56
N GLU A 49 1.74 -9.20 -9.25
CA GLU A 49 1.97 -8.14 -10.22
C GLU A 49 2.97 -8.53 -11.32
N HIS A 50 4.03 -9.29 -10.96
CA HIS A 50 5.15 -9.53 -11.87
C HIS A 50 5.17 -10.91 -12.54
N VAL A 51 4.57 -11.91 -11.92
CA VAL A 51 4.72 -13.30 -12.40
C VAL A 51 3.37 -13.96 -12.67
N ILE A 52 2.45 -13.89 -11.73
CA ILE A 52 1.22 -14.68 -11.78
C ILE A 52 0.27 -14.14 -12.85
N GLU A 53 0.12 -12.82 -12.97
CA GLU A 53 -0.80 -12.22 -13.94
C GLU A 53 -0.45 -12.52 -15.40
N HIS A 54 0.83 -12.70 -15.71
CA HIS A 54 1.27 -13.00 -17.07
C HIS A 54 1.09 -14.46 -17.47
N ASN A 55 0.84 -15.37 -16.52
CA ASN A 55 0.79 -16.81 -16.74
C ASN A 55 -0.56 -17.45 -16.44
N VAL A 56 -1.59 -16.65 -16.19
CA VAL A 56 -2.93 -17.15 -15.83
C VAL A 56 -3.89 -17.01 -17.00
N ALA A 57 -4.82 -17.96 -17.13
CA ALA A 57 -5.89 -17.86 -18.12
C ALA A 57 -6.78 -16.62 -17.86
N ILE A 58 -7.25 -15.99 -18.95
CA ILE A 58 -8.01 -14.75 -18.88
C ILE A 58 -9.24 -14.81 -17.94
N PRO A 59 -10.09 -15.88 -17.97
CA PRO A 59 -11.21 -15.96 -17.04
C PRO A 59 -10.77 -15.90 -15.56
N ARG A 60 -9.67 -16.52 -15.25
CA ARG A 60 -9.12 -16.54 -13.88
C ARG A 60 -8.53 -15.18 -13.48
N LEU A 61 -7.92 -14.49 -14.45
CA LEU A 61 -7.45 -13.13 -14.26
C LEU A 61 -8.60 -12.17 -13.94
N ILE A 62 -9.70 -12.27 -14.69
CA ILE A 62 -10.90 -11.45 -14.46
C ILE A 62 -11.44 -11.70 -13.05
N GLU A 63 -11.57 -12.95 -12.63
CA GLU A 63 -12.04 -13.31 -11.30
C GLU A 63 -11.15 -12.74 -10.20
N SER A 64 -9.83 -12.86 -10.36
CA SER A 64 -8.84 -12.31 -9.44
C SER A 64 -8.95 -10.78 -9.34
N LYS A 65 -9.08 -10.09 -10.47
CA LYS A 65 -9.25 -8.63 -10.49
C LYS A 65 -10.56 -8.18 -9.85
N ARG A 66 -11.65 -8.91 -10.06
CA ARG A 66 -12.92 -8.62 -9.40
C ARG A 66 -12.83 -8.79 -7.88
N MET A 67 -12.14 -9.82 -7.43
CA MET A 67 -11.88 -10.01 -6.00
C MET A 67 -11.07 -8.83 -5.45
N PHE A 68 -10.06 -8.38 -6.17
CA PHE A 68 -9.27 -7.22 -5.78
C PHE A 68 -10.13 -5.96 -5.68
N ILE A 69 -11.00 -5.71 -6.65
CA ILE A 69 -11.94 -4.57 -6.62
C ILE A 69 -12.81 -4.63 -5.36
N ARG A 70 -13.37 -5.79 -5.04
CA ARG A 70 -14.18 -5.95 -3.83
C ARG A 70 -13.39 -5.67 -2.55
N GLN A 71 -12.14 -6.13 -2.47
CA GLN A 71 -11.31 -5.87 -1.30
C GLN A 71 -10.91 -4.40 -1.18
N VAL A 72 -10.66 -3.71 -2.29
CA VAL A 72 -10.44 -2.27 -2.29
C VAL A 72 -11.65 -1.55 -1.69
N GLU A 73 -12.86 -1.91 -2.08
CA GLU A 73 -14.08 -1.30 -1.54
C GLU A 73 -14.28 -1.59 -0.06
N VAL A 74 -13.97 -2.81 0.37
CA VAL A 74 -14.04 -3.21 1.79
C VAL A 74 -13.12 -2.35 2.65
N VAL A 75 -11.92 -2.04 2.17
CA VAL A 75 -10.98 -1.17 2.89
C VAL A 75 -11.34 0.31 2.73
N ALA A 76 -11.86 0.70 1.58
CA ALA A 76 -12.21 2.10 1.29
C ALA A 76 -13.32 2.64 2.20
N GLU A 77 -14.28 1.82 2.59
CA GLU A 77 -15.39 2.25 3.45
C GLU A 77 -14.90 2.78 4.80
N PRO A 78 -14.17 2.01 5.63
CA PRO A 78 -13.62 2.55 6.87
C PRO A 78 -12.56 3.64 6.65
N THR A 79 -11.83 3.61 5.55
CA THR A 79 -10.88 4.67 5.18
C THR A 79 -11.60 6.00 4.97
N SER A 80 -12.72 5.99 4.27
CA SER A 80 -13.57 7.17 4.05
C SER A 80 -13.98 7.81 5.39
N THR A 81 -14.38 7.00 6.35
CA THR A 81 -14.75 7.48 7.68
C THR A 81 -13.54 8.01 8.46
N SER A 82 -12.45 7.25 8.51
CA SER A 82 -11.25 7.58 9.28
C SER A 82 -10.58 8.89 8.83
N LEU A 83 -10.52 9.11 7.54
CA LEU A 83 -9.80 10.24 6.93
C LEU A 83 -10.72 11.37 6.45
N LYS A 84 -12.03 11.22 6.60
CA LYS A 84 -13.03 12.22 6.15
C LYS A 84 -12.93 12.46 4.64
N LEU A 85 -12.87 11.37 3.88
CA LEU A 85 -12.84 11.39 2.41
C LEU A 85 -14.18 10.92 1.85
N SER A 86 -14.48 11.30 0.60
CA SER A 86 -15.58 10.66 -0.13
C SER A 86 -15.23 9.19 -0.42
N LYS A 87 -16.23 8.38 -0.74
CA LYS A 87 -16.00 6.98 -1.11
C LYS A 87 -15.10 6.85 -2.34
N ALA A 88 -15.29 7.71 -3.33
CA ALA A 88 -14.46 7.73 -4.54
C ALA A 88 -13.00 8.09 -4.21
N GLN A 89 -12.78 9.09 -3.38
CA GLN A 89 -11.44 9.47 -2.92
C GLN A 89 -10.79 8.36 -2.11
N ALA A 90 -11.54 7.70 -1.24
CA ALA A 90 -11.02 6.59 -0.43
C ALA A 90 -10.64 5.39 -1.28
N SER A 91 -11.44 5.02 -2.28
CA SER A 91 -11.10 3.95 -3.22
C SER A 91 -9.83 4.26 -4.01
N GLU A 92 -9.70 5.47 -4.51
CA GLU A 92 -8.50 5.93 -5.20
C GLU A 92 -7.28 5.88 -4.28
N LEU A 93 -7.43 6.35 -3.05
CA LEU A 93 -6.35 6.34 -2.07
C LEU A 93 -5.87 4.92 -1.77
N VAL A 94 -6.78 3.99 -1.53
CA VAL A 94 -6.42 2.59 -1.22
C VAL A 94 -5.61 1.97 -2.36
N LYS A 95 -6.03 2.18 -3.60
CA LYS A 95 -5.27 1.71 -4.77
C LYS A 95 -3.89 2.35 -4.86
N THR A 96 -3.82 3.65 -4.66
CA THR A 96 -2.56 4.40 -4.70
C THR A 96 -1.61 3.95 -3.58
N MET A 97 -2.12 3.70 -2.39
CA MET A 97 -1.32 3.20 -1.28
C MET A 97 -0.74 1.82 -1.58
N GLY A 98 -1.48 0.95 -2.26
CA GLY A 98 -0.97 -0.36 -2.69
C GLY A 98 0.23 -0.23 -3.62
N VAL A 99 0.17 0.65 -4.60
CA VAL A 99 1.28 0.91 -5.53
C VAL A 99 2.48 1.52 -4.80
N LEU A 100 2.24 2.49 -3.94
CA LEU A 100 3.30 3.12 -3.15
C LEU A 100 3.99 2.10 -2.23
N LEU A 101 3.22 1.24 -1.58
CA LEU A 101 3.75 0.21 -0.69
C LEU A 101 4.66 -0.77 -1.43
N ILE A 102 4.23 -1.26 -2.60
CA ILE A 102 5.04 -2.13 -3.44
C ILE A 102 6.33 -1.42 -3.85
N GLY A 103 6.23 -0.20 -4.36
CA GLY A 103 7.38 0.57 -4.81
C GLY A 103 8.37 0.87 -3.69
N ALA A 104 7.88 1.30 -2.53
CA ALA A 104 8.71 1.63 -1.38
C ALA A 104 9.46 0.41 -0.84
N THR A 105 8.78 -0.73 -0.73
CA THR A 105 9.40 -1.96 -0.21
C THR A 105 10.38 -2.57 -1.20
N GLN A 106 10.12 -2.50 -2.49
CA GLN A 106 11.05 -2.98 -3.52
C GLN A 106 12.29 -2.09 -3.66
N ALA A 107 12.12 -0.78 -3.55
CA ALA A 107 13.24 0.16 -3.65
C ALA A 107 14.26 -0.03 -2.53
N ASP A 108 13.82 -0.51 -1.36
CA ASP A 108 14.67 -0.78 -0.20
C ASP A 108 15.39 -2.15 -0.30
N GLN A 109 15.05 -2.98 -1.28
CA GLN A 109 15.65 -4.30 -1.46
C GLN A 109 16.91 -4.25 -2.34
N GLY A 110 17.86 -3.39 -1.99
CA GLY A 110 19.16 -3.36 -2.64
C GLY A 110 20.07 -4.49 -2.15
N PRO A 111 21.19 -4.74 -2.86
CA PRO A 111 22.19 -5.68 -2.38
C PRO A 111 22.76 -5.22 -1.04
N SER A 112 23.01 -6.17 -0.14
CA SER A 112 23.66 -5.87 1.13
C SER A 112 25.11 -5.47 0.88
N LEU A 113 25.44 -4.22 1.21
CA LEU A 113 26.78 -3.65 1.03
C LEU A 113 27.45 -3.39 2.38
N ASP A 114 27.08 -4.15 3.41
CA ASP A 114 27.49 -3.92 4.81
C ASP A 114 28.98 -3.92 5.04
N ASN A 115 29.77 -4.55 4.17
CA ASN A 115 31.22 -4.68 4.30
C ASN A 115 32.02 -3.74 3.40
N GLU A 116 31.35 -2.85 2.67
CA GLU A 116 32.03 -1.93 1.76
C GLU A 116 31.95 -0.49 2.26
N ALA A 117 33.08 0.20 2.21
CA ALA A 117 33.15 1.62 2.51
C ALA A 117 32.56 2.40 1.32
N LEU A 118 31.33 2.85 1.46
CA LEU A 118 30.64 3.64 0.42
C LEU A 118 30.89 5.14 0.65
N PRO A 119 31.03 5.92 -0.43
CA PRO A 119 31.03 7.37 -0.33
C PRO A 119 29.77 7.90 0.36
N GLU A 120 29.88 9.02 1.03
CA GLU A 120 28.78 9.61 1.81
C GLU A 120 27.53 9.89 0.96
N ASP A 121 27.71 10.40 -0.27
CA ASP A 121 26.60 10.68 -1.18
C ASP A 121 25.84 9.40 -1.56
N VAL A 122 26.55 8.29 -1.75
CA VAL A 122 25.92 6.98 -2.05
C VAL A 122 25.21 6.43 -0.81
N GLN A 123 25.81 6.54 0.38
CA GLN A 123 25.15 6.16 1.63
C GLN A 123 23.86 6.93 1.85
N ASN A 124 23.88 8.25 1.59
CA ASN A 124 22.70 9.10 1.73
C ASN A 124 21.61 8.73 0.74
N LEU A 125 21.98 8.40 -0.50
CA LEU A 125 21.02 7.94 -1.51
C LEU A 125 20.33 6.65 -1.04
N ILE A 126 21.09 5.66 -0.61
CA ILE A 126 20.56 4.37 -0.14
C ILE A 126 19.63 4.60 1.06
N ALA A 127 20.05 5.41 2.03
CA ALA A 127 19.24 5.72 3.20
C ALA A 127 17.93 6.43 2.86
N SER A 128 17.91 7.23 1.79
CA SER A 128 16.71 7.94 1.36
C SER A 128 15.60 7.00 0.85
N PHE A 129 15.92 5.75 0.53
CA PHE A 129 14.97 4.72 0.09
C PHE A 129 14.59 3.74 1.21
N SER A 130 14.90 4.03 2.46
CA SER A 130 14.41 3.23 3.59
C SER A 130 12.88 3.17 3.56
N SER A 131 12.31 1.96 3.50
CA SER A 131 10.92 1.76 3.08
C SER A 131 9.89 2.43 4.00
N GLU A 132 10.04 2.28 5.32
CA GLU A 132 9.06 2.83 6.26
C GLU A 132 9.01 4.37 6.24
N PRO A 133 10.13 5.10 6.44
CA PRO A 133 10.10 6.56 6.38
C PRO A 133 9.67 7.09 5.01
N PHE A 134 10.14 6.46 3.93
CA PHE A 134 9.76 6.83 2.57
C PHE A 134 8.26 6.67 2.35
N PHE A 135 7.72 5.51 2.73
CA PHE A 135 6.29 5.23 2.57
C PHE A 135 5.44 6.21 3.37
N ILE A 136 5.71 6.37 4.65
CA ILE A 136 4.89 7.21 5.54
C ILE A 136 4.90 8.66 5.07
N LYS A 137 6.07 9.21 4.75
CA LYS A 137 6.20 10.59 4.28
C LYS A 137 5.38 10.85 3.01
N ASN A 138 5.48 9.96 2.04
CA ASN A 138 4.78 10.13 0.77
C ASN A 138 3.30 9.79 0.87
N ALA A 139 2.93 8.82 1.69
CA ALA A 139 1.53 8.51 1.99
C ALA A 139 0.83 9.73 2.61
N VAL A 140 1.45 10.38 3.58
CA VAL A 140 0.91 11.60 4.19
C VAL A 140 0.69 12.70 3.14
N ARG A 141 1.66 12.92 2.27
CA ARG A 141 1.56 13.92 1.20
C ARG A 141 0.40 13.61 0.24
N ILE A 142 0.22 12.35 -0.12
CA ILE A 142 -0.86 11.91 -1.01
C ILE A 142 -2.22 12.11 -0.32
N ILE A 143 -2.35 11.69 0.93
CA ILE A 143 -3.60 11.84 1.69
C ILE A 143 -3.97 13.32 1.81
N GLU A 144 -3.05 14.17 2.20
CA GLU A 144 -3.31 15.60 2.33
C GLU A 144 -3.62 16.26 0.98
N GLY A 145 -2.95 15.80 -0.09
CA GLY A 145 -3.25 16.26 -1.45
C GLY A 145 -4.67 15.91 -1.88
N ILE A 146 -5.13 14.70 -1.61
CA ILE A 146 -6.49 14.26 -1.92
C ILE A 146 -7.51 15.04 -1.10
N ARG A 147 -7.25 15.25 0.20
CA ARG A 147 -8.13 16.05 1.07
C ARG A 147 -8.28 17.49 0.59
N ALA A 148 -7.22 18.06 0.02
CA ALA A 148 -7.22 19.41 -0.49
C ALA A 148 -7.95 19.54 -1.84
N GLU A 149 -8.20 18.46 -2.53
CA GLU A 149 -8.94 18.47 -3.78
C GLU A 149 -10.39 18.87 -3.52
N THR A 150 -10.79 19.98 -4.10
CA THR A 150 -12.21 20.32 -4.16
C THR A 150 -12.88 19.44 -5.20
N THR A 151 -14.08 18.91 -4.89
CA THR A 151 -14.87 18.20 -5.88
C THR A 151 -15.04 19.11 -7.10
N PRO A 152 -14.58 18.68 -8.29
CA PRO A 152 -14.75 19.55 -9.45
C PRO A 152 -16.25 19.76 -9.72
N ASP A 153 -16.63 21.01 -9.85
CA ASP A 153 -17.95 21.42 -10.30
C ASP A 153 -18.06 21.09 -11.80
N ILE A 154 -18.40 19.86 -12.09
CA ILE A 154 -18.65 19.47 -13.48
C ILE A 154 -20.08 19.04 -13.60
#